data_6424cd28bbca71dc1c0caec768104682
#
_entry.id   6424cd28bbca71dc1c0caec768104682
#
_cell.length_a   1.000
_cell.length_b   1.000
_cell.length_c   1.000
_cell.angle_alpha   90.00
_cell.angle_beta   90.00
_cell.angle_gamma   90.00
#
_symmetry.space_group_name_H-M   'P 1'
#
loop_
_entity.id
_entity.type
_entity.pdbx_description
1 polymer ?
#
loop_
_entity_poly.entity_id
_entity_poly.type
_entity_poly.pdbx_seq_one_letter_code
_entity_poly.pdbx_strand_id
1 'polypeptide(L)'
;SAASLASAAATMAQPEAKQAQETKASQAAPIALFLPSNEFVSTVVPLPGIAPSAARQALLLQADGLIPSLEDPLVLIQNPAQIPGSDNYLCLWMRAERLDSLSQAFEDSGLVLAAVAPRALLSERATPTLHLTEQDEVEITSSVLKDGKLVQWLSTRIEDLADPELRSQWQAEQKAAELANAAAMHEHSSADWYRLPSAQEAARRVLTGGYYLRTASEMRRRSSETAQRALKYAGAGVAALIVLALLPFVLQSLQFRLAARELHALRAQNDAARQDQAYVADFESTWGEVNDYPQQDVVAVMYELQRLISPDTLTTLEIDEGLISIEGSSSNPQAILQRLEQDPLFTDVVFARATNNSRYYIDLRLTTVSFEGYRARYLEEAR
;
A
#
# COMPACT_ATOMS: atom_id res chain seq x y z
N SER A 1 16.17 46.77 16.23
CA SER A 1 16.50 46.27 14.88
C SER A 1 16.18 44.79 14.75
N ALA A 2 16.07 44.25 13.54
CA ALA A 2 15.85 42.82 13.30
C ALA A 2 16.95 41.98 13.97
N ALA A 3 18.21 42.39 13.89
CA ALA A 3 19.33 41.72 14.49
C ALA A 3 19.27 41.66 16.03
N SER A 4 18.77 42.69 16.68
CA SER A 4 18.62 42.70 18.14
C SER A 4 17.51 41.74 18.60
N LEU A 5 16.43 41.62 17.84
CA LEU A 5 15.38 40.64 18.11
C LEU A 5 15.86 39.20 17.92
N ALA A 6 16.60 38.94 16.86
CA ALA A 6 17.17 37.64 16.61
C ALA A 6 18.21 37.24 17.68
N SER A 7 19.06 38.19 18.11
CA SER A 7 20.03 37.97 19.19
C SER A 7 19.34 37.68 20.53
N ALA A 8 18.26 38.41 20.87
CA ALA A 8 17.48 38.14 22.07
C ALA A 8 16.80 36.75 22.00
N ALA A 9 16.24 36.41 20.87
CA ALA A 9 15.64 35.08 20.64
C ALA A 9 16.67 33.95 20.76
N ALA A 10 17.87 34.14 20.20
CA ALA A 10 18.97 33.17 20.30
C ALA A 10 19.39 32.96 21.76
N THR A 11 19.45 34.02 22.54
CA THR A 11 19.80 33.95 23.99
C THR A 11 18.73 33.18 24.78
N MET A 12 17.45 33.36 24.46
CA MET A 12 16.35 32.63 25.09
C MET A 12 16.28 31.16 24.69
N ALA A 13 16.68 30.81 23.47
CA ALA A 13 16.66 29.45 22.96
C ALA A 13 17.85 28.58 23.45
N GLN A 14 18.92 29.17 23.94
CA GLN A 14 20.12 28.47 24.40
C GLN A 14 19.90 27.40 25.51
N PRO A 15 19.05 27.60 26.54
CA PRO A 15 18.85 26.58 27.57
C PRO A 15 18.14 25.34 27.04
N GLU A 16 17.24 25.47 26.08
CA GLU A 16 16.55 24.32 25.46
C GLU A 16 17.46 23.56 24.45
N ALA A 17 18.34 24.28 23.76
CA ALA A 17 19.30 23.70 22.83
C ALA A 17 20.35 22.82 23.54
N LYS A 18 20.75 23.13 24.77
CA LYS A 18 21.68 22.29 25.55
C LYS A 18 21.07 20.94 25.96
N GLN A 19 19.78 20.88 26.25
CA GLN A 19 19.10 19.61 26.55
C GLN A 19 18.78 18.78 25.30
N ALA A 20 18.63 19.42 24.12
CA ALA A 20 18.36 18.76 22.87
C ALA A 20 19.62 18.20 22.16
N GLN A 21 20.81 18.58 22.59
CA GLN A 21 22.09 18.17 21.98
C GLN A 21 22.44 16.67 22.20
N GLU A 22 21.76 15.99 23.11
CA GLU A 22 21.96 14.54 23.35
C GLU A 22 21.08 13.62 22.49
N THR A 23 20.13 14.17 21.74
CA THR A 23 19.25 13.34 20.90
C THR A 23 19.10 13.90 19.49
N LYS A 24 19.83 13.32 18.54
CA LYS A 24 19.70 13.41 17.06
C LYS A 24 19.51 14.79 16.45
N ALA A 25 20.49 15.20 15.60
CA ALA A 25 20.44 16.28 14.60
C ALA A 25 19.31 17.29 14.80
N SER A 26 19.62 18.32 15.57
CA SER A 26 18.73 19.40 15.97
C SER A 26 18.16 20.11 14.75
N GLN A 27 16.92 19.79 14.37
CA GLN A 27 16.12 20.74 13.63
C GLN A 27 15.82 21.90 14.56
N ALA A 28 16.30 23.11 14.24
CA ALA A 28 16.02 24.31 15.01
C ALA A 28 14.51 24.45 15.26
N ALA A 29 14.12 24.66 16.51
CA ALA A 29 12.72 24.78 16.85
C ALA A 29 12.10 26.00 16.13
N PRO A 30 10.87 25.87 15.58
CA PRO A 30 10.21 26.99 14.91
C PRO A 30 9.83 28.06 15.92
N ILE A 31 10.18 29.32 15.60
CA ILE A 31 9.94 30.49 16.45
C ILE A 31 8.76 31.27 15.88
N ALA A 32 7.83 31.66 16.75
CA ALA A 32 6.81 32.65 16.48
C ALA A 32 7.25 34.01 17.08
N LEU A 33 7.28 35.04 16.25
CA LEU A 33 7.63 36.40 16.65
C LEU A 33 6.38 37.22 16.77
N PHE A 34 6.21 37.85 17.94
CA PHE A 34 5.08 38.76 18.19
C PHE A 34 5.56 40.21 18.12
N LEU A 35 4.99 40.94 17.18
CA LEU A 35 5.38 42.33 16.91
C LEU A 35 4.29 43.32 17.34
N PRO A 36 4.65 44.59 17.61
CA PRO A 36 3.70 45.63 17.88
C PRO A 36 2.79 45.91 16.68
N SER A 37 1.65 46.51 16.95
CA SER A 37 0.58 46.73 15.97
C SER A 37 0.98 47.61 14.80
N ASN A 38 1.89 48.55 14.99
CA ASN A 38 2.40 49.47 13.96
C ASN A 38 3.24 48.77 12.86
N GLU A 39 3.61 47.52 13.02
CA GLU A 39 4.28 46.73 11.98
C GLU A 39 3.29 46.11 10.96
N PHE A 40 1.98 46.24 11.20
CA PHE A 40 0.94 45.62 10.40
C PHE A 40 0.00 46.65 9.77
N VAL A 41 -0.44 46.32 8.55
CA VAL A 41 -1.52 47.06 7.87
C VAL A 41 -2.73 46.13 7.78
N SER A 42 -3.90 46.63 8.14
CA SER A 42 -5.14 45.88 8.03
C SER A 42 -5.95 46.31 6.82
N THR A 43 -6.62 45.36 6.19
CA THR A 43 -7.63 45.61 5.17
C THR A 43 -8.84 44.72 5.40
N VAL A 44 -10.01 45.25 5.10
CA VAL A 44 -11.26 44.49 5.10
C VAL A 44 -11.71 44.35 3.65
N VAL A 45 -11.78 43.10 3.17
CA VAL A 45 -12.06 42.81 1.78
C VAL A 45 -13.34 41.98 1.65
N PRO A 46 -14.33 42.44 0.86
CA PRO A 46 -15.52 41.66 0.58
C PRO A 46 -15.20 40.53 -0.40
N LEU A 47 -15.54 39.31 -0.02
CA LEU A 47 -15.37 38.11 -0.85
C LEU A 47 -16.68 37.29 -0.89
N PRO A 48 -17.73 37.83 -1.54
CA PRO A 48 -19.04 37.19 -1.55
C PRO A 48 -18.96 35.84 -2.27
N GLY A 49 -19.53 34.79 -1.65
CA GLY A 49 -19.63 33.46 -2.23
C GLY A 49 -18.31 32.67 -2.27
N ILE A 50 -17.23 33.20 -1.70
CA ILE A 50 -15.95 32.47 -1.63
C ILE A 50 -15.86 31.70 -0.32
N ALA A 51 -15.60 30.39 -0.43
CA ALA A 51 -15.38 29.56 0.73
C ALA A 51 -14.11 30.00 1.51
N PRO A 52 -14.09 29.93 2.85
CA PRO A 52 -12.95 30.37 3.68
C PRO A 52 -11.61 29.67 3.28
N SER A 53 -11.66 28.46 2.78
CA SER A 53 -10.48 27.75 2.28
C SER A 53 -9.87 28.35 1.00
N ALA A 54 -10.68 29.00 0.18
CA ALA A 54 -10.27 29.65 -1.08
C ALA A 54 -9.99 31.16 -0.91
N ALA A 55 -10.44 31.77 0.18
CA ALA A 55 -10.35 33.21 0.43
C ALA A 55 -8.92 33.74 0.28
N ARG A 56 -7.94 33.00 0.76
CA ARG A 56 -6.53 33.36 0.65
C ARG A 56 -6.03 33.49 -0.79
N GLN A 57 -6.37 32.54 -1.64
CA GLN A 57 -5.93 32.60 -3.05
C GLN A 57 -6.60 33.74 -3.78
N ALA A 58 -7.88 33.97 -3.51
CA ALA A 58 -8.61 35.10 -4.06
C ALA A 58 -8.00 36.45 -3.65
N LEU A 59 -7.61 36.60 -2.39
CA LEU A 59 -6.96 37.84 -1.89
C LEU A 59 -5.57 38.04 -2.50
N LEU A 60 -4.77 37.00 -2.63
CA LEU A 60 -3.45 37.08 -3.24
C LEU A 60 -3.51 37.53 -4.71
N LEU A 61 -4.56 37.16 -5.44
CA LEU A 61 -4.81 37.62 -6.81
C LEU A 61 -5.22 39.08 -6.89
N GLN A 62 -5.79 39.65 -5.81
CA GLN A 62 -6.26 41.03 -5.74
C GLN A 62 -5.31 41.94 -4.97
N ALA A 63 -4.22 41.41 -4.41
CA ALA A 63 -3.33 42.10 -3.48
C ALA A 63 -2.82 43.44 -4.03
N ASP A 64 -2.40 43.48 -5.30
CA ASP A 64 -1.87 44.70 -5.94
C ASP A 64 -2.88 45.83 -6.05
N GLY A 65 -4.19 45.51 -6.02
CA GLY A 65 -5.26 46.47 -6.10
C GLY A 65 -5.82 46.92 -4.74
N LEU A 66 -5.48 46.19 -3.66
CA LEU A 66 -6.08 46.46 -2.33
C LEU A 66 -5.47 47.66 -1.60
N ILE A 67 -4.20 47.96 -1.87
CA ILE A 67 -3.49 49.09 -1.22
C ILE A 67 -2.67 49.82 -2.28
N PRO A 68 -3.29 50.72 -3.06
CA PRO A 68 -2.68 51.31 -4.25
C PRO A 68 -1.58 52.34 -3.99
N SER A 69 -1.33 52.72 -2.75
CA SER A 69 -0.39 53.80 -2.41
C SER A 69 0.91 53.29 -1.74
N LEU A 70 1.13 52.01 -1.64
CA LEU A 70 2.36 51.48 -1.07
C LEU A 70 3.32 51.09 -2.20
N GLU A 71 4.49 51.71 -2.21
CA GLU A 71 5.59 51.41 -3.14
C GLU A 71 6.20 50.03 -2.83
N ASP A 72 6.12 49.58 -1.57
CA ASP A 72 6.67 48.30 -1.11
C ASP A 72 5.64 47.17 -1.21
N PRO A 73 6.05 45.97 -1.70
CA PRO A 73 5.18 44.82 -1.74
C PRO A 73 4.79 44.36 -0.33
N LEU A 74 3.49 44.02 -0.17
CA LEU A 74 2.94 43.51 1.07
C LEU A 74 2.82 41.98 1.07
N VAL A 75 3.06 41.38 2.20
CA VAL A 75 2.88 39.95 2.43
C VAL A 75 1.75 39.72 3.42
N LEU A 76 0.83 38.81 3.07
CA LEU A 76 -0.26 38.42 3.95
C LEU A 76 0.28 37.55 5.09
N ILE A 77 0.12 38.02 6.33
CA ILE A 77 0.69 37.42 7.54
C ILE A 77 -0.18 36.30 8.11
N GLN A 78 -1.47 36.38 7.98
CA GLN A 78 -2.41 35.39 8.50
C GLN A 78 -3.37 34.88 7.41
N ASN A 79 -3.99 33.73 7.66
CA ASN A 79 -5.14 33.34 6.86
C ASN A 79 -6.28 34.36 7.10
N PRO A 80 -6.95 34.80 6.04
CA PRO A 80 -8.04 35.75 6.16
C PRO A 80 -9.10 35.27 7.15
N ALA A 81 -9.48 36.10 8.11
CA ALA A 81 -10.53 35.77 9.05
C ALA A 81 -11.85 36.39 8.57
N GLN A 82 -12.84 35.54 8.32
CA GLN A 82 -14.18 36.02 7.97
C GLN A 82 -14.80 36.73 9.20
N ILE A 83 -15.28 37.92 8.97
CA ILE A 83 -15.99 38.73 10.01
C ILE A 83 -17.36 38.07 10.22
N PRO A 84 -17.71 37.70 11.47
CA PRO A 84 -18.96 37.03 11.75
C PRO A 84 -20.19 37.79 11.23
N GLY A 85 -21.06 37.09 10.48
CA GLY A 85 -22.28 37.66 9.93
C GLY A 85 -22.11 38.51 8.67
N SER A 86 -20.93 38.53 8.07
CA SER A 86 -20.66 39.24 6.82
C SER A 86 -19.82 38.39 5.85
N ASP A 87 -19.81 38.80 4.57
CA ASP A 87 -18.91 38.23 3.55
C ASP A 87 -17.55 38.95 3.51
N ASN A 88 -17.25 39.75 4.52
CA ASN A 88 -16.00 40.48 4.62
C ASN A 88 -14.94 39.65 5.34
N TYR A 89 -13.71 39.81 4.90
CA TYR A 89 -12.53 39.15 5.47
C TYR A 89 -11.55 40.18 5.99
N LEU A 90 -11.13 40.04 7.24
CA LEU A 90 -10.04 40.82 7.82
C LEU A 90 -8.71 40.20 7.38
N CYS A 91 -7.87 41.03 6.79
CA CYS A 91 -6.53 40.64 6.31
C CYS A 91 -5.48 41.51 7.01
N LEU A 92 -4.42 40.90 7.50
CA LEU A 92 -3.26 41.58 8.04
C LEU A 92 -2.06 41.39 7.10
N TRP A 93 -1.45 42.53 6.79
CA TRP A 93 -0.31 42.60 5.89
C TRP A 93 0.90 43.17 6.60
N MET A 94 2.07 42.78 6.13
CA MET A 94 3.35 43.32 6.54
C MET A 94 4.18 43.64 5.31
N ARG A 95 5.06 44.64 5.41
CA ARG A 95 6.01 44.95 4.31
C ARG A 95 6.94 43.78 4.07
N ALA A 96 7.08 43.38 2.81
CA ALA A 96 7.92 42.23 2.42
C ALA A 96 9.38 42.44 2.84
N GLU A 97 9.94 43.63 2.59
CA GLU A 97 11.31 43.99 2.99
C GLU A 97 11.54 43.79 4.51
N ARG A 98 10.55 44.21 5.32
CA ARG A 98 10.62 44.06 6.77
C ARG A 98 10.62 42.57 7.18
N LEU A 99 9.76 41.76 6.56
CA LEU A 99 9.69 40.34 6.80
C LEU A 99 10.98 39.63 6.37
N ASP A 100 11.54 40.00 5.21
CA ASP A 100 12.78 39.42 4.70
C ASP A 100 13.96 39.77 5.61
N SER A 101 14.02 41.05 6.09
CA SER A 101 15.07 41.44 7.04
C SER A 101 15.00 40.71 8.38
N LEU A 102 13.80 40.44 8.87
CA LEU A 102 13.58 39.62 10.08
C LEU A 102 14.00 38.18 9.83
N SER A 103 13.55 37.62 8.72
CA SER A 103 13.84 36.22 8.35
C SER A 103 15.34 35.98 8.20
N GLN A 104 16.04 36.91 7.52
CA GLN A 104 17.48 36.82 7.35
C GLN A 104 18.23 36.90 8.69
N ALA A 105 17.83 37.82 9.56
CA ALA A 105 18.47 37.97 10.89
C ALA A 105 18.30 36.71 11.77
N PHE A 106 17.16 36.02 11.66
CA PHE A 106 16.92 34.74 12.35
C PHE A 106 17.73 33.61 11.72
N GLU A 107 17.79 33.53 10.40
CA GLU A 107 18.61 32.53 9.69
C GLU A 107 20.09 32.68 10.01
N ASP A 108 20.61 33.92 10.03
CA ASP A 108 21.99 34.21 10.40
C ASP A 108 22.33 33.80 11.86
N SER A 109 21.31 33.77 12.71
CA SER A 109 21.38 33.30 14.09
C SER A 109 21.15 31.78 14.25
N GLY A 110 20.97 31.04 13.14
CA GLY A 110 20.70 29.61 13.14
C GLY A 110 19.27 29.24 13.63
N LEU A 111 18.35 30.20 13.63
CA LEU A 111 16.97 30.04 14.09
C LEU A 111 16.02 30.00 12.89
N VAL A 112 14.86 29.32 13.06
CA VAL A 112 13.80 29.29 12.03
C VAL A 112 12.64 30.17 12.49
N LEU A 113 12.47 31.31 11.82
CA LEU A 113 11.30 32.17 12.01
C LEU A 113 10.12 31.55 11.25
N ALA A 114 9.21 30.92 11.97
CA ALA A 114 8.09 30.15 11.40
C ALA A 114 6.79 30.94 11.32
N ALA A 115 6.63 31.97 12.15
CA ALA A 115 5.47 32.84 12.11
C ALA A 115 5.79 34.23 12.65
N VAL A 116 5.10 35.23 12.10
CA VAL A 116 5.04 36.59 12.64
C VAL A 116 3.57 36.91 12.94
N ALA A 117 3.31 37.48 14.08
CA ALA A 117 1.94 37.76 14.53
C ALA A 117 1.88 39.04 15.37
N PRO A 118 0.73 39.71 15.44
CA PRO A 118 0.57 40.84 16.31
C PRO A 118 0.58 40.44 17.79
N ARG A 119 1.14 41.30 18.65
CA ARG A 119 1.17 41.10 20.11
C ARG A 119 -0.21 40.89 20.73
N ALA A 120 -1.25 41.45 20.12
CA ALA A 120 -2.64 41.27 20.56
C ALA A 120 -3.00 39.77 20.75
N LEU A 121 -2.38 38.84 19.98
CA LEU A 121 -2.61 37.42 20.13
C LEU A 121 -1.94 36.76 21.34
N LEU A 122 -1.09 37.49 22.07
CA LEU A 122 -0.52 37.05 23.34
C LEU A 122 -1.51 37.10 24.49
N SER A 123 -2.58 37.87 24.36
CA SER A 123 -3.55 38.07 25.43
C SER A 123 -4.24 36.77 25.83
N GLU A 124 -4.47 36.62 27.13
CA GLU A 124 -5.10 35.42 27.69
C GLU A 124 -6.58 35.34 27.31
N ARG A 125 -7.04 34.13 27.07
CA ARG A 125 -8.46 33.83 26.78
C ARG A 125 -9.28 33.76 28.06
N ALA A 126 -9.35 34.86 28.81
CA ALA A 126 -10.25 34.92 29.96
C ALA A 126 -11.74 34.95 29.54
N THR A 127 -12.02 35.41 28.33
CA THR A 127 -13.37 35.58 27.78
C THR A 127 -13.43 35.10 26.31
N PRO A 128 -14.57 34.62 25.80
CA PRO A 128 -14.72 34.22 24.41
C PRO A 128 -14.48 35.36 23.43
N THR A 129 -14.73 36.60 23.85
CA THR A 129 -14.47 37.82 23.08
C THR A 129 -13.67 38.79 23.90
N LEU A 130 -12.60 39.32 23.34
CA LEU A 130 -11.67 40.21 24.01
C LEU A 130 -11.44 41.42 23.10
N HIS A 131 -11.67 42.64 23.65
CA HIS A 131 -11.32 43.88 23.01
C HIS A 131 -10.03 44.41 23.62
N LEU A 132 -9.02 44.62 22.78
CA LEU A 132 -7.69 45.07 23.17
C LEU A 132 -7.39 46.42 22.54
N THR A 133 -6.93 47.34 23.35
CA THR A 133 -6.37 48.61 22.88
C THR A 133 -4.87 48.60 23.17
N GLU A 134 -4.06 48.75 22.13
CA GLU A 134 -2.61 48.86 22.20
C GLU A 134 -2.21 50.27 21.76
N GLN A 135 -1.48 50.96 22.60
CA GLN A 135 -0.95 52.30 22.31
C GLN A 135 0.57 52.26 22.38
N ASP A 136 1.23 52.74 21.36
CA ASP A 136 2.64 53.08 21.35
C ASP A 136 2.88 54.60 21.24
N GLU A 137 4.09 55.02 20.90
CA GLU A 137 4.43 56.45 20.79
C GLU A 137 3.79 57.16 19.59
N VAL A 138 3.41 56.39 18.56
CA VAL A 138 2.99 56.94 17.25
C VAL A 138 1.55 56.61 16.95
N GLU A 139 1.12 55.41 17.32
CA GLU A 139 -0.12 54.81 16.87
C GLU A 139 -0.92 54.19 18.03
N ILE A 140 -2.23 54.26 17.93
CA ILE A 140 -3.16 53.52 18.77
C ILE A 140 -3.92 52.50 17.91
N THR A 141 -3.96 51.27 18.37
CA THR A 141 -4.68 50.19 17.68
C THR A 141 -5.70 49.56 18.59
N SER A 142 -6.90 49.43 18.07
CA SER A 142 -8.01 48.72 18.71
C SER A 142 -8.23 47.39 17.95
N SER A 143 -8.19 46.29 18.64
CA SER A 143 -8.39 44.95 18.06
C SER A 143 -9.40 44.13 18.86
N VAL A 144 -10.20 43.33 18.15
CA VAL A 144 -11.16 42.41 18.76
C VAL A 144 -10.78 40.99 18.39
N LEU A 145 -10.59 40.16 19.41
CA LEU A 145 -10.39 38.73 19.29
C LEU A 145 -11.67 37.99 19.70
N LYS A 146 -12.14 37.10 18.84
CA LYS A 146 -13.26 36.20 19.11
C LYS A 146 -12.79 34.74 18.96
N ASP A 147 -12.95 33.96 20.01
CA ASP A 147 -12.46 32.56 20.05
C ASP A 147 -10.98 32.45 19.67
N GLY A 148 -10.17 33.48 19.99
CA GLY A 148 -8.74 33.57 19.67
C GLY A 148 -8.43 33.84 18.20
N LYS A 149 -9.40 34.25 17.40
CA LYS A 149 -9.22 34.78 16.05
C LYS A 149 -9.41 36.27 16.06
N LEU A 150 -8.56 36.96 15.34
CA LEU A 150 -8.66 38.39 15.16
C LEU A 150 -9.81 38.69 14.18
N VAL A 151 -10.85 39.38 14.62
CA VAL A 151 -12.06 39.66 13.81
C VAL A 151 -12.22 41.15 13.49
N GLN A 152 -11.53 42.04 14.21
CA GLN A 152 -11.53 43.47 13.96
C GLN A 152 -10.15 44.04 14.26
N TRP A 153 -9.75 45.03 13.47
CA TRP A 153 -8.51 45.77 13.63
C TRP A 153 -8.72 47.20 13.13
N LEU A 154 -8.53 48.12 14.00
CA LEU A 154 -8.61 49.56 13.74
C LEU A 154 -7.31 50.17 14.23
N SER A 155 -6.66 50.96 13.41
CA SER A 155 -5.40 51.61 13.74
C SER A 155 -5.45 53.06 13.28
N THR A 156 -4.96 53.96 14.13
CA THR A 156 -4.88 55.41 13.83
C THR A 156 -3.65 56.01 14.47
N ARG A 157 -3.11 57.07 13.88
CA ARG A 157 -2.01 57.82 14.48
C ARG A 157 -2.51 58.66 15.66
N ILE A 158 -1.69 58.76 16.70
CA ILE A 158 -2.02 59.57 17.86
C ILE A 158 -2.18 61.05 17.47
N GLU A 159 -1.35 61.52 16.50
CA GLU A 159 -1.43 62.87 15.96
C GLU A 159 -2.79 63.16 15.31
N ASP A 160 -3.37 62.21 14.61
CA ASP A 160 -4.64 62.34 13.93
C ASP A 160 -5.79 62.49 14.94
N LEU A 161 -5.65 61.95 16.16
CA LEU A 161 -6.60 62.08 17.24
C LEU A 161 -6.59 63.52 17.89
N ALA A 162 -5.67 64.39 17.50
CA ALA A 162 -5.74 65.80 17.88
C ALA A 162 -6.91 66.53 17.19
N ASP A 163 -7.32 65.99 15.99
CA ASP A 163 -8.53 66.50 15.33
C ASP A 163 -9.78 65.96 16.04
N PRO A 164 -10.68 66.87 16.45
CA PRO A 164 -11.91 66.48 17.15
C PRO A 164 -12.85 65.59 16.35
N GLU A 165 -12.89 65.73 15.02
CA GLU A 165 -13.75 64.98 14.14
C GLU A 165 -13.26 63.58 14.04
N LEU A 166 -11.96 63.36 13.75
CA LEU A 166 -11.32 62.03 13.70
C LEU A 166 -11.37 61.32 15.06
N ARG A 167 -11.19 62.08 16.16
CA ARG A 167 -11.34 61.49 17.51
C ARG A 167 -12.76 61.03 17.77
N SER A 168 -13.78 61.82 17.38
CA SER A 168 -15.16 61.40 17.55
C SER A 168 -15.54 60.18 16.72
N GLN A 169 -15.02 60.10 15.51
CA GLN A 169 -15.17 58.91 14.64
C GLN A 169 -14.52 57.70 15.26
N TRP A 170 -13.26 57.79 15.70
CA TRP A 170 -12.54 56.71 16.39
C TRP A 170 -13.32 56.19 17.59
N GLN A 171 -13.80 57.08 18.46
CA GLN A 171 -14.60 56.71 19.63
C GLN A 171 -15.92 56.02 19.25
N ALA A 172 -16.57 56.47 18.19
CA ALA A 172 -17.79 55.85 17.69
C ALA A 172 -17.55 54.43 17.16
N GLU A 173 -16.45 54.25 16.41
CA GLU A 173 -16.08 52.95 15.89
C GLU A 173 -15.68 51.95 17.00
N GLN A 174 -14.92 52.42 18.01
CA GLN A 174 -14.62 51.61 19.21
C GLN A 174 -15.90 51.18 19.94
N LYS A 175 -16.79 52.11 20.18
CA LYS A 175 -18.06 51.83 20.87
C LYS A 175 -18.96 50.89 20.05
N ALA A 176 -18.97 51.04 18.75
CA ALA A 176 -19.66 50.10 17.85
C ALA A 176 -19.08 48.69 17.93
N ALA A 177 -17.75 48.58 17.98
CA ALA A 177 -17.03 47.33 18.15
C ALA A 177 -17.34 46.62 19.47
N GLU A 178 -17.37 47.39 20.57
CA GLU A 178 -17.73 46.87 21.89
C GLU A 178 -19.17 46.33 21.93
N LEU A 179 -20.12 47.12 21.39
CA LEU A 179 -21.53 46.74 21.34
C LEU A 179 -21.78 45.51 20.45
N ALA A 180 -21.14 45.46 19.30
CA ALA A 180 -21.32 44.37 18.35
C ALA A 180 -20.78 43.03 18.86
N ASN A 181 -19.74 43.07 19.71
CA ASN A 181 -19.03 41.87 20.13
C ASN A 181 -19.28 41.48 21.59
N ALA A 182 -20.01 42.33 22.39
CA ALA A 182 -20.20 42.15 23.83
C ALA A 182 -18.88 41.77 24.56
N ALA A 183 -17.80 42.45 24.19
CA ALA A 183 -16.43 42.11 24.57
C ALA A 183 -16.07 42.67 25.94
N ALA A 184 -15.29 41.91 26.73
CA ALA A 184 -14.59 42.44 27.87
C ALA A 184 -13.45 43.33 27.39
N MET A 185 -13.41 44.59 27.88
CA MET A 185 -12.40 45.57 27.49
C MET A 185 -11.13 45.37 28.33
N HIS A 186 -9.99 45.25 27.67
CA HIS A 186 -8.67 45.25 28.31
C HIS A 186 -7.77 46.29 27.62
N GLU A 187 -7.20 47.18 28.40
CA GLU A 187 -6.16 48.08 27.93
C GLU A 187 -4.80 47.53 28.36
N HIS A 188 -3.92 47.33 27.41
CA HIS A 188 -2.55 46.92 27.67
C HIS A 188 -1.57 48.02 27.28
N SER A 189 -0.74 48.43 28.25
CA SER A 189 0.43 49.24 27.97
C SER A 189 1.55 48.39 27.37
N SER A 190 2.50 49.01 26.68
CA SER A 190 3.64 48.29 26.10
C SER A 190 4.47 47.51 27.15
N ALA A 191 4.40 47.85 28.43
CA ALA A 191 5.09 47.16 29.52
C ALA A 191 4.38 45.87 29.97
N ASP A 192 3.09 45.73 29.75
CA ASP A 192 2.30 44.58 30.22
C ASP A 192 2.53 43.33 29.37
N TRP A 193 2.90 43.53 28.10
CA TRP A 193 3.17 42.44 27.16
C TRP A 193 4.30 41.51 27.59
N TYR A 194 5.27 41.99 28.39
CA TYR A 194 6.40 41.19 28.87
C TYR A 194 6.09 40.30 30.07
N ARG A 195 4.90 40.47 30.66
CA ARG A 195 4.46 39.77 31.87
C ARG A 195 3.48 38.63 31.64
N LEU A 196 3.15 38.36 30.38
CA LEU A 196 2.15 37.34 30.07
C LEU A 196 2.71 35.94 30.20
N PRO A 197 2.14 35.06 31.06
CA PRO A 197 2.64 33.72 31.31
C PRO A 197 2.37 32.73 30.16
N SER A 198 1.59 33.14 29.15
CA SER A 198 1.04 32.28 28.12
C SER A 198 1.78 32.32 26.78
N ALA A 199 3.01 32.89 26.73
CA ALA A 199 3.75 33.05 25.47
C ALA A 199 3.94 31.77 24.68
N GLN A 200 4.22 30.63 25.34
CA GLN A 200 4.39 29.33 24.68
C GLN A 200 3.05 28.84 24.08
N GLU A 201 1.95 29.00 24.79
CA GLU A 201 0.64 28.60 24.30
C GLU A 201 0.17 29.50 23.14
N ALA A 202 0.43 30.82 23.23
CA ALA A 202 0.19 31.73 22.13
C ALA A 202 1.02 31.39 20.89
N ALA A 203 2.31 31.09 21.05
CA ALA A 203 3.19 30.65 19.96
C ALA A 203 2.65 29.37 19.33
N ARG A 204 2.25 28.37 20.12
CA ARG A 204 1.65 27.14 19.61
C ARG A 204 0.37 27.40 18.81
N ARG A 205 -0.49 28.27 19.28
CA ARG A 205 -1.72 28.65 18.58
C ARG A 205 -1.43 29.33 17.24
N VAL A 206 -0.49 30.26 17.21
CA VAL A 206 -0.08 30.97 15.98
C VAL A 206 0.50 30.00 14.98
N LEU A 207 1.39 29.10 15.40
CA LEU A 207 2.01 28.10 14.53
C LEU A 207 1.00 27.09 13.97
N THR A 208 -0.03 26.76 14.72
CA THR A 208 -1.12 25.84 14.27
C THR A 208 -2.27 26.57 13.59
N GLY A 209 -2.49 27.85 13.89
CA GLY A 209 -3.63 28.64 13.46
C GLY A 209 -3.54 29.26 12.07
N GLY A 210 -2.46 29.00 11.33
CA GLY A 210 -2.35 29.42 9.94
C GLY A 210 -1.76 30.83 9.72
N TYR A 211 -0.94 31.30 10.65
CA TYR A 211 -0.09 32.48 10.40
C TYR A 211 1.03 32.11 9.42
N TYR A 212 1.34 33.03 8.53
CA TYR A 212 2.05 32.69 7.30
C TYR A 212 3.42 33.34 7.21
N LEU A 213 4.42 32.54 6.97
CA LEU A 213 5.73 33.00 6.55
C LEU A 213 6.17 32.30 5.25
N ARG A 214 6.71 33.09 4.33
CA ARG A 214 7.28 32.59 3.08
C ARG A 214 8.81 32.53 3.12
N THR A 215 9.41 32.33 4.28
CA THR A 215 10.86 32.20 4.35
C THR A 215 11.32 30.91 3.70
N ALA A 216 12.47 30.97 3.04
CA ALA A 216 13.08 29.80 2.42
C ALA A 216 13.39 28.70 3.46
N SER A 217 13.76 29.09 4.68
CA SER A 217 14.03 28.20 5.80
C SER A 217 12.77 27.47 6.25
N GLU A 218 11.64 28.17 6.42
CA GLU A 218 10.38 27.56 6.79
C GLU A 218 9.83 26.64 5.70
N MET A 219 9.95 27.01 4.44
CA MET A 219 9.58 26.13 3.32
C MET A 219 10.42 24.85 3.30
N ARG A 220 11.75 24.95 3.51
CA ARG A 220 12.64 23.79 3.62
C ARG A 220 12.27 22.91 4.83
N ARG A 221 12.01 23.50 5.98
CA ARG A 221 11.57 22.78 7.18
C ARG A 221 10.28 22.02 6.93
N ARG A 222 9.25 22.64 6.38
CA ARG A 222 7.95 22.01 6.08
C ARG A 222 8.09 20.92 5.02
N SER A 223 8.89 21.16 3.99
CA SER A 223 9.14 20.14 2.95
C SER A 223 9.87 18.92 3.52
N SER A 224 10.85 19.12 4.40
CA SER A 224 11.55 18.02 5.07
C SER A 224 10.66 17.24 6.02
N GLU A 225 9.78 17.90 6.77
CA GLU A 225 8.80 17.23 7.64
C GLU A 225 7.77 16.42 6.85
N THR A 226 7.27 16.98 5.72
CA THR A 226 6.35 16.25 4.84
C THR A 226 7.03 15.07 4.17
N ALA A 227 8.27 15.24 3.71
CA ALA A 227 9.07 14.17 3.14
C ALA A 227 9.35 13.04 4.16
N GLN A 228 9.70 13.39 5.40
CA GLN A 228 9.91 12.40 6.47
C GLN A 228 8.61 11.65 6.82
N ARG A 229 7.47 12.35 6.87
CA ARG A 229 6.17 11.70 7.09
C ARG A 229 5.82 10.78 5.92
N ALA A 230 5.99 11.24 4.69
CA ALA A 230 5.77 10.44 3.49
C ALA A 230 6.67 9.19 3.48
N LEU A 231 7.95 9.32 3.87
CA LEU A 231 8.88 8.20 3.95
C LEU A 231 8.44 7.16 5.01
N LYS A 232 7.95 7.62 6.18
CA LYS A 232 7.41 6.72 7.21
C LYS A 232 6.19 5.96 6.72
N TYR A 233 5.25 6.62 6.04
CA TYR A 233 4.07 5.97 5.46
C TYR A 233 4.43 5.05 4.30
N ALA A 234 5.37 5.45 3.45
CA ALA A 234 5.88 4.60 2.37
C ALA A 234 6.56 3.34 2.94
N GLY A 235 7.40 3.49 3.97
CA GLY A 235 8.02 2.36 4.67
C GLY A 235 6.99 1.40 5.29
N ALA A 236 5.96 1.93 5.95
CA ALA A 236 4.85 1.13 6.49
C ALA A 236 4.07 0.42 5.38
N GLY A 237 3.82 1.11 4.25
CA GLY A 237 3.17 0.52 3.08
C GLY A 237 3.96 -0.62 2.46
N VAL A 238 5.27 -0.45 2.28
CA VAL A 238 6.16 -1.51 1.78
C VAL A 238 6.19 -2.70 2.74
N ALA A 239 6.30 -2.46 4.05
CA ALA A 239 6.25 -3.53 5.04
C ALA A 239 4.92 -4.31 4.99
N ALA A 240 3.80 -3.62 4.87
CA ALA A 240 2.48 -4.25 4.72
C ALA A 240 2.38 -5.08 3.44
N LEU A 241 2.92 -4.60 2.31
CA LEU A 241 2.98 -5.34 1.05
C LEU A 241 3.84 -6.60 1.16
N ILE A 242 4.99 -6.53 1.84
CA ILE A 242 5.84 -7.70 2.08
C ILE A 242 5.10 -8.74 2.93
N VAL A 243 4.44 -8.32 4.01
CA VAL A 243 3.63 -9.22 4.84
C VAL A 243 2.51 -9.86 4.02
N LEU A 244 1.80 -9.08 3.20
CA LEU A 244 0.74 -9.59 2.34
C LEU A 244 1.27 -10.58 1.28
N ALA A 245 2.44 -10.31 0.70
CA ALA A 245 3.08 -11.19 -0.26
C ALA A 245 3.57 -12.51 0.37
N LEU A 246 4.02 -12.48 1.62
CA LEU A 246 4.47 -13.66 2.35
C LEU A 246 3.32 -14.50 2.91
N LEU A 247 2.15 -13.92 3.10
CA LEU A 247 0.99 -14.59 3.69
C LEU A 247 0.59 -15.88 2.95
N PRO A 248 0.46 -15.91 1.61
CA PRO A 248 0.13 -17.14 0.89
C PRO A 248 1.21 -18.21 1.04
N PHE A 249 2.50 -17.82 1.08
CA PHE A 249 3.59 -18.75 1.29
C PHE A 249 3.56 -19.38 2.69
N VAL A 250 3.28 -18.59 3.71
CA VAL A 250 3.11 -19.09 5.09
C VAL A 250 1.91 -20.03 5.19
N LEU A 251 0.78 -19.67 4.58
CA LEU A 251 -0.41 -20.52 4.55
C LEU A 251 -0.15 -21.84 3.83
N GLN A 252 0.48 -21.80 2.66
CA GLN A 252 0.87 -23.01 1.93
C GLN A 252 1.82 -23.89 2.73
N SER A 253 2.84 -23.30 3.36
CA SER A 253 3.79 -24.07 4.17
C SER A 253 3.11 -24.76 5.37
N LEU A 254 2.12 -24.09 5.97
CA LEU A 254 1.31 -24.66 7.04
C LEU A 254 0.45 -25.82 6.55
N GLN A 255 -0.23 -25.65 5.42
CA GLN A 255 -1.03 -26.71 4.78
C GLN A 255 -0.15 -27.92 4.40
N PHE A 256 1.04 -27.68 3.84
CA PHE A 256 2.00 -28.73 3.54
C PHE A 256 2.43 -29.53 4.78
N ARG A 257 2.68 -28.83 5.90
CA ARG A 257 3.04 -29.50 7.16
C ARG A 257 1.89 -30.32 7.73
N LEU A 258 0.65 -29.83 7.63
CA LEU A 258 -0.53 -30.57 8.08
C LEU A 258 -0.76 -31.82 7.20
N ALA A 259 -0.73 -31.65 5.87
CA ALA A 259 -0.87 -32.76 4.94
C ALA A 259 0.25 -33.82 5.10
N ALA A 260 1.48 -33.39 5.35
CA ALA A 260 2.60 -34.29 5.63
C ALA A 260 2.36 -35.11 6.92
N ARG A 261 1.82 -34.51 7.97
CA ARG A 261 1.47 -35.21 9.22
C ARG A 261 0.37 -36.25 9.00
N GLU A 262 -0.69 -35.89 8.27
CA GLU A 262 -1.75 -36.82 7.91
C GLU A 262 -1.23 -37.97 7.06
N LEU A 263 -0.37 -37.69 6.08
CA LEU A 263 0.24 -38.69 5.25
C LEU A 263 1.13 -39.65 6.06
N HIS A 264 1.89 -39.15 7.03
CA HIS A 264 2.67 -40.01 7.93
C HIS A 264 1.77 -40.85 8.83
N ALA A 265 0.66 -40.34 9.34
CA ALA A 265 -0.28 -41.08 10.14
C ALA A 265 -0.95 -42.22 9.33
N LEU A 266 -1.40 -41.91 8.11
CA LEU A 266 -1.98 -42.90 7.20
C LEU A 266 -0.95 -43.96 6.76
N ARG A 267 0.32 -43.55 6.56
CA ARG A 267 1.39 -44.50 6.27
C ARG A 267 1.62 -45.49 7.40
N ALA A 268 1.64 -45.02 8.63
CA ALA A 268 1.79 -45.89 9.80
C ALA A 268 0.61 -46.89 9.96
N GLN A 269 -0.61 -46.46 9.61
CA GLN A 269 -1.79 -47.34 9.66
C GLN A 269 -1.75 -48.44 8.56
N ASN A 270 -1.10 -48.16 7.45
CA ASN A 270 -1.05 -49.08 6.30
C ASN A 270 0.30 -49.83 6.17
N ASP A 271 1.11 -49.82 7.23
CA ASP A 271 2.45 -50.49 7.13
C ASP A 271 2.35 -51.98 6.85
N ALA A 272 1.34 -52.66 7.41
CA ALA A 272 1.08 -54.08 7.10
C ALA A 272 0.73 -54.29 5.63
N ALA A 273 -0.19 -53.49 5.08
CA ALA A 273 -0.57 -53.59 3.67
C ALA A 273 0.58 -53.26 2.71
N ARG A 274 1.50 -52.38 3.10
CA ARG A 274 2.70 -52.07 2.33
C ARG A 274 3.72 -53.19 2.36
N GLN A 275 3.88 -53.87 3.51
CA GLN A 275 4.72 -55.04 3.60
C GLN A 275 4.20 -56.15 2.70
N ASP A 276 2.87 -56.39 2.72
CA ASP A 276 2.24 -57.34 1.83
C ASP A 276 2.42 -56.97 0.37
N GLN A 277 2.24 -55.70 0.02
CA GLN A 277 2.44 -55.21 -1.35
C GLN A 277 3.92 -55.35 -1.80
N ALA A 278 4.87 -55.01 -0.91
CA ALA A 278 6.30 -55.21 -1.21
C ALA A 278 6.64 -56.67 -1.39
N TYR A 279 6.05 -57.57 -0.60
CA TYR A 279 6.22 -59.00 -0.74
C TYR A 279 5.67 -59.52 -2.07
N VAL A 280 4.49 -59.06 -2.47
CA VAL A 280 3.91 -59.38 -3.78
C VAL A 280 4.78 -58.86 -4.91
N ALA A 281 5.27 -57.62 -4.83
CA ALA A 281 6.13 -57.03 -5.85
C ALA A 281 7.49 -57.77 -5.96
N ASP A 282 8.06 -58.17 -4.84
CA ASP A 282 9.29 -58.99 -4.80
C ASP A 282 9.05 -60.37 -5.41
N PHE A 283 7.92 -61.01 -5.08
CA PHE A 283 7.50 -62.26 -5.69
C PHE A 283 7.29 -62.12 -7.19
N GLU A 284 6.58 -61.09 -7.64
CA GLU A 284 6.36 -60.83 -9.07
C GLU A 284 7.67 -60.54 -9.80
N SER A 285 8.59 -59.77 -9.19
CA SER A 285 9.90 -59.51 -9.81
C SER A 285 10.78 -60.74 -9.95
N THR A 286 10.66 -61.67 -9.00
CA THR A 286 11.53 -62.89 -8.97
C THR A 286 10.91 -64.06 -9.73
N TRP A 287 9.58 -64.21 -9.60
CA TRP A 287 8.89 -65.38 -10.12
C TRP A 287 7.86 -65.09 -11.21
N GLY A 288 7.62 -63.81 -11.50
CA GLY A 288 6.61 -63.40 -12.47
C GLY A 288 6.82 -64.02 -13.84
N GLU A 289 8.04 -64.02 -14.32
CA GLU A 289 8.39 -64.69 -15.60
C GLU A 289 8.01 -66.17 -15.66
N VAL A 290 8.22 -66.88 -14.57
CA VAL A 290 7.91 -68.30 -14.50
C VAL A 290 6.43 -68.56 -14.28
N ASN A 291 5.80 -67.76 -13.42
CA ASN A 291 4.39 -67.90 -13.04
C ASN A 291 3.44 -67.48 -14.17
N ASP A 292 3.76 -66.44 -14.89
CA ASP A 292 2.95 -65.93 -16.00
C ASP A 292 3.31 -66.57 -17.35
N TYR A 293 4.26 -67.57 -17.34
CA TYR A 293 4.62 -68.27 -18.57
C TYR A 293 3.37 -68.94 -19.15
N PRO A 294 3.05 -68.71 -20.43
CA PRO A 294 1.84 -69.20 -21.04
C PRO A 294 1.90 -70.78 -21.12
N GLN A 295 1.04 -71.40 -20.33
CA GLN A 295 0.96 -72.86 -20.33
C GLN A 295 0.14 -73.35 -21.53
N GLN A 296 0.74 -74.19 -22.31
CA GLN A 296 0.10 -74.84 -23.45
C GLN A 296 -0.27 -76.25 -23.09
N ASP A 297 -1.57 -76.57 -23.09
CA ASP A 297 -2.03 -77.94 -22.94
C ASP A 297 -1.94 -78.65 -24.30
N VAL A 298 -0.71 -79.09 -24.64
CA VAL A 298 -0.44 -79.75 -25.91
C VAL A 298 -1.26 -81.02 -26.08
N VAL A 299 -1.56 -81.73 -24.97
CA VAL A 299 -2.33 -82.96 -25.01
C VAL A 299 -3.78 -82.71 -25.39
N ALA A 300 -4.41 -81.69 -24.80
CA ALA A 300 -5.77 -81.29 -25.12
C ALA A 300 -5.85 -80.82 -26.60
N VAL A 301 -4.86 -80.04 -27.06
CA VAL A 301 -4.77 -79.59 -28.46
C VAL A 301 -4.68 -80.79 -29.43
N MET A 302 -3.87 -81.77 -29.11
CA MET A 302 -3.73 -82.99 -29.95
C MET A 302 -5.04 -83.78 -30.05
N TYR A 303 -5.75 -83.95 -28.93
CA TYR A 303 -7.06 -84.63 -28.95
C TYR A 303 -8.08 -83.84 -29.77
N GLU A 304 -8.15 -82.57 -29.64
CA GLU A 304 -9.11 -81.72 -30.39
C GLU A 304 -8.79 -81.71 -31.88
N LEU A 305 -7.50 -81.56 -32.25
CA LEU A 305 -7.07 -81.69 -33.64
C LEU A 305 -7.40 -83.11 -34.25
N GLN A 306 -7.17 -84.19 -33.49
CA GLN A 306 -7.54 -85.54 -33.93
C GLN A 306 -9.05 -85.65 -34.16
N ARG A 307 -9.90 -85.02 -33.31
CA ARG A 307 -11.35 -85.07 -33.44
C ARG A 307 -11.81 -84.27 -34.69
N LEU A 308 -11.19 -83.15 -34.95
CA LEU A 308 -11.62 -82.24 -36.07
C LEU A 308 -11.10 -82.69 -37.44
N ILE A 309 -9.92 -83.33 -37.45
CA ILE A 309 -9.29 -83.79 -38.70
C ILE A 309 -9.84 -85.14 -39.14
N SER A 310 -10.27 -85.99 -38.20
CA SER A 310 -10.79 -87.29 -38.53
C SER A 310 -11.93 -87.25 -39.58
N PRO A 311 -11.93 -88.19 -40.60
CA PRO A 311 -11.10 -89.32 -40.83
C PRO A 311 -9.85 -89.09 -41.68
N ASP A 312 -9.50 -87.86 -41.97
CA ASP A 312 -8.33 -87.47 -42.74
C ASP A 312 -7.03 -87.77 -41.95
N THR A 313 -5.88 -87.70 -42.62
CA THR A 313 -4.61 -88.04 -42.02
C THR A 313 -3.78 -86.80 -41.73
N LEU A 314 -3.26 -86.72 -40.50
CA LEU A 314 -2.25 -85.76 -40.04
C LEU A 314 -0.87 -86.41 -40.17
N THR A 315 0.06 -85.74 -40.84
CA THR A 315 1.42 -86.24 -41.07
C THR A 315 2.43 -85.56 -40.16
N THR A 316 2.30 -84.26 -39.99
CA THR A 316 3.17 -83.41 -39.15
C THR A 316 2.33 -82.49 -38.29
N LEU A 317 2.72 -82.40 -37.06
CA LEU A 317 2.20 -81.37 -36.09
C LEU A 317 3.38 -80.68 -35.43
N GLU A 318 3.45 -79.41 -35.57
CA GLU A 318 4.42 -78.53 -34.90
C GLU A 318 3.66 -77.50 -34.07
N ILE A 319 4.06 -77.40 -32.82
CA ILE A 319 3.46 -76.40 -31.88
C ILE A 319 4.60 -75.56 -31.31
N ASP A 320 4.62 -74.30 -31.66
CA ASP A 320 5.65 -73.39 -31.22
C ASP A 320 4.99 -72.05 -30.79
N GLU A 321 5.22 -71.66 -29.56
CA GLU A 321 4.72 -70.37 -28.96
C GLU A 321 3.23 -70.09 -29.29
N GLY A 322 2.37 -71.10 -29.22
CA GLY A 322 0.92 -70.97 -29.50
C GLY A 322 0.55 -70.98 -30.96
N LEU A 323 1.52 -70.97 -31.86
CA LEU A 323 1.34 -71.28 -33.28
C LEU A 323 1.36 -72.76 -33.49
N ILE A 324 0.40 -73.26 -34.19
CA ILE A 324 0.25 -74.64 -34.52
C ILE A 324 0.30 -74.74 -36.04
N SER A 325 1.28 -75.44 -36.54
CA SER A 325 1.38 -75.76 -37.97
C SER A 325 1.07 -77.23 -38.17
N ILE A 326 0.11 -77.55 -39.02
CA ILE A 326 -0.32 -78.90 -39.35
C ILE A 326 -0.16 -79.17 -40.82
N GLU A 327 0.36 -80.36 -41.09
CA GLU A 327 0.48 -80.92 -42.45
C GLU A 327 -0.20 -82.30 -42.53
N GLY A 328 -0.95 -82.53 -43.57
CA GLY A 328 -1.61 -83.80 -43.75
C GLY A 328 -2.18 -83.99 -45.15
N SER A 329 -2.96 -85.03 -45.31
CA SER A 329 -3.64 -85.31 -46.58
C SER A 329 -5.14 -85.49 -46.38
N SER A 330 -5.93 -84.88 -47.27
CA SER A 330 -7.39 -84.91 -47.27
C SER A 330 -7.91 -84.85 -48.71
N SER A 331 -9.06 -85.48 -48.90
CA SER A 331 -9.81 -85.28 -50.13
C SER A 331 -10.48 -83.96 -50.28
N ASN A 332 -10.73 -83.25 -49.13
CA ASN A 332 -11.33 -81.95 -49.08
C ASN A 332 -10.66 -81.05 -47.98
N PRO A 333 -9.48 -80.47 -48.27
CA PRO A 333 -8.78 -79.59 -47.31
C PRO A 333 -9.57 -78.38 -46.81
N GLN A 334 -10.46 -77.84 -47.62
CA GLN A 334 -11.28 -76.68 -47.23
C GLN A 334 -12.27 -77.04 -46.11
N ALA A 335 -12.79 -78.25 -46.08
CA ALA A 335 -13.68 -78.69 -45.02
C ALA A 335 -12.93 -78.84 -43.69
N ILE A 336 -11.62 -79.16 -43.68
CA ILE A 336 -10.76 -79.21 -42.48
C ILE A 336 -10.58 -77.75 -41.98
N LEU A 337 -10.18 -76.86 -42.85
CA LEU A 337 -10.02 -75.43 -42.50
C LEU A 337 -11.27 -74.89 -41.83
N GLN A 338 -12.43 -75.09 -42.44
CA GLN A 338 -13.73 -74.60 -41.93
C GLN A 338 -14.08 -75.21 -40.55
N ARG A 339 -13.77 -76.51 -40.31
CA ARG A 339 -13.99 -77.12 -38.99
C ARG A 339 -13.08 -76.54 -37.91
N LEU A 340 -11.84 -76.26 -38.29
CA LEU A 340 -10.86 -75.66 -37.41
C LEU A 340 -11.21 -74.21 -37.09
N GLU A 341 -11.71 -73.39 -38.05
CA GLU A 341 -12.18 -72.02 -37.83
C GLU A 341 -13.44 -71.92 -36.94
N GLN A 342 -14.27 -72.98 -36.93
CA GLN A 342 -15.49 -73.04 -36.12
C GLN A 342 -15.22 -73.49 -34.68
N ASP A 343 -14.07 -73.97 -34.38
CA ASP A 343 -13.72 -74.43 -33.04
C ASP A 343 -13.19 -73.29 -32.18
N PRO A 344 -13.75 -73.09 -30.98
CA PRO A 344 -13.38 -71.95 -30.11
C PRO A 344 -11.94 -72.04 -29.58
N LEU A 345 -11.28 -73.16 -29.66
CA LEU A 345 -9.91 -73.38 -29.21
C LEU A 345 -8.90 -72.72 -30.15
N PHE A 346 -9.24 -72.57 -31.42
CA PHE A 346 -8.36 -72.08 -32.45
C PHE A 346 -8.78 -70.71 -33.01
N THR A 347 -7.78 -69.90 -33.35
CA THR A 347 -7.94 -68.66 -34.08
C THR A 347 -6.90 -68.50 -35.15
N ASP A 348 -7.04 -67.55 -36.05
CA ASP A 348 -6.13 -67.29 -37.18
C ASP A 348 -5.84 -68.50 -38.03
N VAL A 349 -6.86 -69.26 -38.31
CA VAL A 349 -6.74 -70.49 -39.11
C VAL A 349 -6.57 -70.13 -40.59
N VAL A 350 -5.40 -70.44 -41.16
CA VAL A 350 -5.09 -70.06 -42.56
C VAL A 350 -4.31 -71.20 -43.24
N PHE A 351 -4.46 -71.25 -44.54
CA PHE A 351 -3.56 -72.10 -45.32
C PHE A 351 -2.16 -71.51 -45.40
N ALA A 352 -1.14 -72.19 -44.86
CA ALA A 352 0.24 -71.74 -44.92
C ALA A 352 0.81 -71.74 -46.32
N ARG A 353 0.31 -72.65 -47.17
CA ARG A 353 0.71 -72.78 -48.57
C ARG A 353 -0.46 -73.28 -49.41
N ALA A 354 -0.36 -73.06 -50.72
CA ALA A 354 -1.34 -73.58 -51.65
C ALA A 354 -1.43 -75.12 -51.57
N THR A 355 -2.65 -75.66 -51.48
CA THR A 355 -2.91 -77.11 -51.48
C THR A 355 -2.54 -77.71 -52.80
N ASN A 356 -1.75 -78.83 -52.72
CA ASN A 356 -1.32 -79.59 -53.93
C ASN A 356 -1.52 -81.09 -53.72
N ASN A 357 -2.11 -81.80 -54.65
CA ASN A 357 -2.29 -83.23 -54.62
C ASN A 357 -2.86 -83.83 -53.32
N SER A 358 -3.96 -83.25 -52.83
CA SER A 358 -4.63 -83.66 -51.61
C SER A 358 -3.85 -83.35 -50.31
N ARG A 359 -2.67 -82.71 -50.36
CA ARG A 359 -1.93 -82.31 -49.18
C ARG A 359 -2.39 -80.94 -48.76
N TYR A 360 -2.54 -80.73 -47.45
CA TYR A 360 -2.85 -79.45 -46.83
C TYR A 360 -1.76 -79.04 -45.88
N TYR A 361 -1.59 -77.72 -45.78
CA TYR A 361 -0.69 -77.04 -44.82
C TYR A 361 -1.51 -75.90 -44.18
N ILE A 362 -1.78 -76.03 -42.89
CA ILE A 362 -2.64 -75.06 -42.17
C ILE A 362 -1.88 -74.60 -40.95
N ASP A 363 -1.80 -73.27 -40.81
CA ASP A 363 -1.32 -72.62 -39.62
C ASP A 363 -2.53 -72.12 -38.83
N LEU A 364 -2.51 -72.28 -37.51
CA LEU A 364 -3.57 -71.81 -36.60
C LEU A 364 -2.96 -71.45 -35.25
N ARG A 365 -3.66 -70.65 -34.49
CA ARG A 365 -3.21 -70.20 -33.18
C ARG A 365 -4.16 -70.68 -32.08
N LEU A 366 -3.62 -70.87 -30.88
CA LEU A 366 -4.44 -71.11 -29.68
C LEU A 366 -5.06 -69.84 -29.17
N THR A 367 -6.37 -69.81 -28.98
CA THR A 367 -7.10 -68.66 -28.45
C THR A 367 -6.71 -68.36 -27.00
N THR A 368 -6.36 -69.39 -26.25
CA THR A 368 -6.11 -69.29 -24.79
C THR A 368 -4.68 -68.89 -24.43
N VAL A 369 -3.79 -68.70 -25.39
CA VAL A 369 -2.35 -68.54 -25.15
C VAL A 369 -1.85 -67.29 -25.92
N SER A 370 -1.45 -66.24 -25.21
CA SER A 370 -0.89 -65.03 -25.82
C SER A 370 0.61 -64.88 -25.47
N PHE A 371 1.48 -65.45 -26.30
CA PHE A 371 2.92 -65.25 -26.18
C PHE A 371 3.36 -63.82 -26.52
N GLU A 372 2.65 -63.12 -27.36
CA GLU A 372 2.95 -61.72 -27.68
C GLU A 372 2.84 -60.82 -26.42
N GLY A 373 1.78 -60.99 -25.63
CA GLY A 373 1.61 -60.28 -24.37
C GLY A 373 2.68 -60.61 -23.35
N TYR A 374 3.10 -61.88 -23.26
CA TYR A 374 4.19 -62.33 -22.40
C TYR A 374 5.53 -61.74 -22.83
N ARG A 375 5.84 -61.78 -24.13
CA ARG A 375 7.08 -61.18 -24.69
C ARG A 375 7.14 -59.69 -24.45
N ALA A 376 6.06 -58.94 -24.70
CA ALA A 376 6.00 -57.52 -24.46
C ALA A 376 6.24 -57.19 -22.99
N ARG A 377 5.73 -57.99 -22.06
CA ARG A 377 5.86 -57.75 -20.63
C ARG A 377 7.23 -58.13 -20.05
N TYR A 378 7.84 -59.18 -20.48
CA TYR A 378 9.04 -59.76 -19.83
C TYR A 378 10.30 -59.77 -20.69
N LEU A 379 10.20 -59.70 -22.03
CA LEU A 379 11.35 -59.86 -22.92
C LEU A 379 11.68 -58.59 -23.73
N GLU A 380 10.74 -57.70 -23.95
CA GLU A 380 10.99 -56.45 -24.71
C GLU A 380 11.58 -55.33 -23.85
N GLU A 381 11.38 -55.33 -22.54
CA GLU A 381 12.02 -54.36 -21.63
C GLU A 381 13.52 -54.63 -21.37
N ALA A 382 14.07 -55.77 -21.85
CA ALA A 382 15.48 -56.15 -21.65
C ALA A 382 16.44 -55.63 -22.76
N ARG A 383 15.98 -54.71 -23.61
CA ARG A 383 16.79 -53.98 -24.58
C ARG A 383 16.80 -52.48 -24.27
#